data_652701090b1814d1b67514e7aa1b4069
#
_entry.id   652701090b1814d1b67514e7aa1b4069
#
_cell.length_a   1.000
_cell.length_b   1.000
_cell.length_c   1.000
_cell.angle_alpha   90.00
_cell.angle_beta   90.00
_cell.angle_gamma   90.00
#
_symmetry.space_group_name_H-M   'P 1'
#
loop_
_entity.id
_entity.type
_entity.pdbx_description
1 polymer ?
#
loop_
_entity_poly.entity_id
_entity_poly.type
_entity_poly.pdbx_seq_one_letter_code
_entity_poly.pdbx_strand_id
1 'polypeptide(L)'
;MPDTPAALELRDVAKSFGPVRALRTGSLRVEAGSIHALVGENGAGKSTLVKIVAGLYRRDAGDYLLAGEQVDFRNTADAKQAGVAVIYQEPTLFPDLSVTENIFMGRQPTNRWGKIDRAAMRTEVVELFARLGVPIEPDRPTEGLSIADQQLIEIAKALSLDAKVLIMDEPTAALSGNEVDRLMTVARTLRDQGCAVVFISHRFDEVFALCDTITVMRDGAYISTDPISAVTEDEIVQRLVGREVSNLYPKLEATVGKPMLEVKGLTRTGLFHDISLTVREGEIVGLAGLVGAGRSEVAQAIFGVDPYESGEVILDGRPVPPGEPRRAIEMGLAFVPEDRRQHGLVLDAPISRNITLPTSGRLARTGLISTGIENRSAADWAARLEVKAATLDTVAGTLSGGNQQKVVLAKWLSTQPKVLIIDEPTRGIDVGTKSEVHRLLSTLAQEGLAILMISSELPEVLGMADRVIVLSEGHQTAELSREEATPEAVMRAATAHHSTTLNVSEAS
;
A
#
# COMPACT_ATOMS: atom_id res chain seq x y z
N MET A 1 -8.46 28.48 30.17
CA MET A 1 -9.58 27.55 30.26
C MET A 1 -9.07 26.34 31.02
N PRO A 2 -9.79 25.70 31.95
CA PRO A 2 -9.31 24.49 32.59
C PRO A 2 -9.03 23.46 31.51
N ASP A 3 -7.85 22.84 31.57
CA ASP A 3 -7.44 21.77 30.66
C ASP A 3 -8.48 20.65 30.70
N THR A 4 -9.31 20.53 29.67
CA THR A 4 -10.20 19.39 29.52
C THR A 4 -9.30 18.17 29.37
N PRO A 5 -9.49 17.10 30.18
CA PRO A 5 -8.64 15.93 30.07
C PRO A 5 -8.76 15.32 28.66
N ALA A 6 -7.63 14.92 28.09
CA ALA A 6 -7.59 14.24 26.81
C ALA A 6 -8.42 12.95 26.86
N ALA A 7 -9.06 12.58 25.77
CA ALA A 7 -9.79 11.33 25.69
C ALA A 7 -8.86 10.12 25.85
N LEU A 8 -7.67 10.20 25.24
CA LEU A 8 -6.61 9.20 25.36
C LEU A 8 -5.27 9.91 25.59
N GLU A 9 -4.50 9.45 26.57
CA GLU A 9 -3.15 9.94 26.77
C GLU A 9 -2.21 8.80 27.18
N LEU A 10 -1.10 8.68 26.46
CA LEU A 10 0.01 7.79 26.72
C LEU A 10 1.25 8.63 27.00
N ARG A 11 1.97 8.34 28.09
CA ARG A 11 3.20 9.04 28.48
C ARG A 11 4.33 8.05 28.65
N ASP A 12 5.35 8.16 27.81
CA ASP A 12 6.60 7.38 27.87
C ASP A 12 6.38 5.86 28.00
N VAL A 13 5.37 5.36 27.27
CA VAL A 13 5.03 3.94 27.32
C VAL A 13 6.13 3.12 26.66
N ALA A 14 6.60 2.09 27.38
CA ALA A 14 7.63 1.18 26.88
C ALA A 14 7.12 -0.27 26.81
N LYS A 15 7.68 -1.03 25.84
CA LYS A 15 7.40 -2.46 25.65
C LYS A 15 8.56 -3.19 25.02
N SER A 16 8.95 -4.30 25.64
CA SER A 16 9.99 -5.21 25.15
C SER A 16 9.44 -6.63 24.95
N PHE A 17 9.94 -7.31 23.94
CA PHE A 17 9.69 -8.73 23.67
C PHE A 17 11.02 -9.46 23.64
N GLY A 18 11.38 -10.07 24.76
CA GLY A 18 12.72 -10.64 24.94
C GLY A 18 13.81 -9.56 24.75
N PRO A 19 14.79 -9.74 23.86
CA PRO A 19 15.85 -8.77 23.63
C PRO A 19 15.41 -7.56 22.78
N VAL A 20 14.23 -7.62 22.15
CA VAL A 20 13.74 -6.59 21.22
C VAL A 20 12.94 -5.54 21.98
N ARG A 21 13.42 -4.31 22.03
CA ARG A 21 12.66 -3.15 22.53
C ARG A 21 11.78 -2.61 21.41
N ALA A 22 10.55 -3.10 21.33
CA ALA A 22 9.60 -2.71 20.29
C ALA A 22 9.04 -1.30 20.50
N LEU A 23 8.96 -0.84 21.76
CA LEU A 23 8.56 0.51 22.12
C LEU A 23 9.48 0.99 23.25
N ARG A 24 10.19 2.09 23.00
CA ARG A 24 11.15 2.70 23.96
C ARG A 24 10.52 3.82 24.76
N THR A 25 9.87 4.74 24.04
CA THR A 25 9.14 5.89 24.60
C THR A 25 7.97 6.21 23.67
N GLY A 26 6.82 5.61 23.94
CA GLY A 26 5.59 5.87 23.18
C GLY A 26 4.74 6.91 23.88
N SER A 27 4.56 8.07 23.27
CA SER A 27 3.68 9.11 23.79
C SER A 27 2.67 9.51 22.73
N LEU A 28 1.41 9.67 23.14
CA LEU A 28 0.29 10.03 22.27
C LEU A 28 -0.76 10.73 23.11
N ARG A 29 -1.24 11.89 22.66
CA ARG A 29 -2.33 12.63 23.30
C ARG A 29 -3.41 12.94 22.28
N VAL A 30 -4.62 12.45 22.51
CA VAL A 30 -5.77 12.60 21.61
C VAL A 30 -6.92 13.27 22.35
N GLU A 31 -7.37 14.37 21.81
CA GLU A 31 -8.49 15.12 22.39
C GLU A 31 -9.85 14.51 21.97
N ALA A 32 -10.87 14.69 22.80
CA ALA A 32 -12.22 14.28 22.44
C ALA A 32 -12.72 15.12 21.25
N GLY A 33 -13.41 14.47 20.30
CA GLY A 33 -13.88 15.14 19.10
C GLY A 33 -12.76 15.64 18.17
N SER A 34 -11.64 14.90 18.11
CA SER A 34 -10.55 15.17 17.18
C SER A 34 -10.13 13.93 16.43
N ILE A 35 -9.51 14.13 15.26
CA ILE A 35 -8.87 13.07 14.48
C ILE A 35 -7.37 13.29 14.56
N HIS A 36 -6.67 12.32 15.14
CA HIS A 36 -5.24 12.38 15.40
C HIS A 36 -4.50 11.36 14.53
N ALA A 37 -3.61 11.83 13.65
CA ALA A 37 -2.77 10.95 12.88
C ALA A 37 -1.64 10.35 13.72
N LEU A 38 -1.41 9.04 13.61
CA LEU A 38 -0.22 8.37 14.15
C LEU A 38 0.60 7.81 12.99
N VAL A 39 1.72 8.46 12.69
CA VAL A 39 2.58 8.10 11.57
C VAL A 39 3.94 7.59 12.04
N GLY A 40 4.57 6.74 11.24
CA GLY A 40 5.85 6.13 11.54
C GLY A 40 6.19 5.05 10.52
N GLU A 41 7.46 4.75 10.31
CA GLU A 41 7.88 3.65 9.46
C GLU A 41 7.48 2.27 10.02
N ASN A 42 7.64 1.22 9.20
CA ASN A 42 7.46 -0.15 9.66
C ASN A 42 8.50 -0.47 10.75
N GLY A 43 8.03 -0.95 11.91
CA GLY A 43 8.91 -1.13 13.07
C GLY A 43 9.01 0.09 14.00
N ALA A 44 8.39 1.23 13.68
CA ALA A 44 8.37 2.42 14.54
C ALA A 44 7.62 2.23 15.87
N GLY A 45 6.98 1.08 16.08
CA GLY A 45 6.27 0.77 17.33
C GLY A 45 4.78 1.08 17.32
N LYS A 46 4.21 1.63 16.22
CA LYS A 46 2.77 1.98 16.10
C LYS A 46 1.85 0.84 16.49
N SER A 47 1.99 -0.32 15.84
CA SER A 47 1.14 -1.50 16.11
C SER A 47 1.33 -2.03 17.54
N THR A 48 2.51 -1.87 18.14
CA THR A 48 2.73 -2.22 19.57
C THR A 48 1.97 -1.25 20.48
N LEU A 49 2.02 0.06 20.18
CA LEU A 49 1.27 1.09 20.89
C LEU A 49 -0.24 0.83 20.81
N VAL A 50 -0.77 0.57 19.61
CA VAL A 50 -2.18 0.22 19.37
C VAL A 50 -2.59 -1.02 20.17
N LYS A 51 -1.79 -2.08 20.17
CA LYS A 51 -2.06 -3.31 20.91
C LYS A 51 -2.04 -3.10 22.44
N ILE A 52 -1.25 -2.13 22.94
CA ILE A 52 -1.29 -1.73 24.35
C ILE A 52 -2.60 -0.98 24.64
N VAL A 53 -2.98 -0.02 23.80
CA VAL A 53 -4.24 0.72 23.96
C VAL A 53 -5.45 -0.22 23.89
N ALA A 54 -5.42 -1.21 23.00
CA ALA A 54 -6.45 -2.23 22.86
C ALA A 54 -6.50 -3.25 24.02
N GLY A 55 -5.57 -3.20 24.98
CA GLY A 55 -5.48 -4.18 26.06
C GLY A 55 -4.96 -5.56 25.66
N LEU A 56 -4.40 -5.69 24.43
CA LEU A 56 -3.81 -6.95 23.95
C LEU A 56 -2.42 -7.19 24.54
N TYR A 57 -1.66 -6.10 24.75
CA TYR A 57 -0.34 -6.14 25.40
C TYR A 57 -0.35 -5.26 26.65
N ARG A 58 0.31 -5.71 27.70
CA ARG A 58 0.62 -4.85 28.84
C ARG A 58 1.89 -4.07 28.56
N ARG A 59 1.88 -2.78 28.92
CA ARG A 59 3.09 -1.96 28.93
C ARG A 59 4.06 -2.43 30.02
N ASP A 60 5.34 -2.22 29.79
CA ASP A 60 6.38 -2.52 30.78
C ASP A 60 6.68 -1.28 31.64
N ALA A 61 6.45 -0.06 31.11
CA ALA A 61 6.61 1.23 31.80
C ALA A 61 5.74 2.31 31.17
N GLY A 62 5.68 3.49 31.82
CA GLY A 62 4.92 4.65 31.35
C GLY A 62 3.47 4.66 31.84
N ASP A 63 2.74 5.72 31.50
CA ASP A 63 1.36 5.92 31.92
C ASP A 63 0.38 5.78 30.76
N TYR A 64 -0.79 5.22 31.06
CA TYR A 64 -1.92 5.19 30.15
C TYR A 64 -3.14 5.76 30.86
N LEU A 65 -3.64 6.90 30.34
CA LEU A 65 -4.81 7.58 30.88
C LEU A 65 -5.94 7.57 29.83
N LEU A 66 -7.14 7.30 30.28
CA LEU A 66 -8.37 7.38 29.50
C LEU A 66 -9.31 8.41 30.19
N ALA A 67 -9.69 9.46 29.49
CA ALA A 67 -10.44 10.59 30.04
C ALA A 67 -9.83 11.18 31.33
N GLY A 68 -8.49 11.18 31.41
CA GLY A 68 -7.73 11.67 32.55
C GLY A 68 -7.55 10.67 33.70
N GLU A 69 -8.17 9.51 33.66
CA GLU A 69 -8.03 8.45 34.65
C GLU A 69 -6.97 7.42 34.22
N GLN A 70 -6.09 7.06 35.15
CA GLN A 70 -5.07 6.04 34.87
C GLN A 70 -5.72 4.65 34.75
N VAL A 71 -5.41 3.95 33.65
CA VAL A 71 -5.98 2.63 33.35
C VAL A 71 -4.89 1.58 33.11
N ASP A 72 -5.20 0.32 33.42
CA ASP A 72 -4.35 -0.83 33.11
C ASP A 72 -5.23 -2.03 32.73
N PHE A 73 -5.49 -2.19 31.45
CA PHE A 73 -6.35 -3.25 30.94
C PHE A 73 -5.68 -4.61 31.01
N ARG A 74 -6.42 -5.62 31.45
CA ARG A 74 -5.94 -7.00 31.55
C ARG A 74 -6.10 -7.77 30.25
N ASN A 75 -7.08 -7.36 29.45
CA ASN A 75 -7.45 -7.97 28.19
C ASN A 75 -8.23 -6.97 27.32
N THR A 76 -8.55 -7.38 26.10
CA THR A 76 -9.27 -6.54 25.12
C THR A 76 -10.72 -6.28 25.52
N ALA A 77 -11.34 -7.13 26.34
CA ALA A 77 -12.71 -6.92 26.80
C ALA A 77 -12.79 -5.73 27.78
N ASP A 78 -11.80 -5.60 28.68
CA ASP A 78 -11.72 -4.46 29.60
C ASP A 78 -11.58 -3.13 28.83
N ALA A 79 -10.73 -3.10 27.79
CA ALA A 79 -10.54 -1.92 26.93
C ALA A 79 -11.83 -1.55 26.19
N LYS A 80 -12.53 -2.55 25.63
CA LYS A 80 -13.82 -2.34 24.95
C LYS A 80 -14.89 -1.80 25.89
N GLN A 81 -14.98 -2.33 27.11
CA GLN A 81 -15.94 -1.83 28.13
C GLN A 81 -15.63 -0.39 28.54
N ALA A 82 -14.37 0.02 28.54
CA ALA A 82 -13.95 1.39 28.80
C ALA A 82 -14.19 2.35 27.60
N GLY A 83 -14.69 1.83 26.45
CA GLY A 83 -14.98 2.61 25.26
C GLY A 83 -13.81 2.75 24.29
N VAL A 84 -12.83 1.82 24.31
CA VAL A 84 -11.74 1.78 23.31
C VAL A 84 -12.07 0.72 22.27
N ALA A 85 -12.09 1.11 20.98
CA ALA A 85 -12.28 0.20 19.86
C ALA A 85 -11.13 0.32 18.87
N VAL A 86 -10.78 -0.79 18.21
CA VAL A 86 -9.75 -0.84 17.18
C VAL A 86 -10.30 -1.51 15.94
N ILE A 87 -10.13 -0.87 14.81
CA ILE A 87 -10.39 -1.40 13.47
C ILE A 87 -9.03 -1.73 12.89
N TYR A 88 -8.82 -2.99 12.58
CA TYR A 88 -7.59 -3.50 11.98
C TYR A 88 -7.61 -3.37 10.46
N GLN A 89 -6.44 -3.41 9.86
CA GLN A 89 -6.24 -3.34 8.42
C GLN A 89 -7.07 -4.39 7.64
N GLU A 90 -7.14 -5.63 8.16
CA GLU A 90 -7.98 -6.68 7.62
C GLU A 90 -9.24 -6.82 8.49
N PRO A 91 -10.46 -6.68 7.92
CA PRO A 91 -11.71 -6.88 8.66
C PRO A 91 -11.81 -8.29 9.24
N THR A 92 -12.36 -8.39 10.46
CA THR A 92 -12.47 -9.66 11.21
C THR A 92 -13.90 -10.15 11.28
N LEU A 93 -14.66 -10.02 10.18
CA LEU A 93 -16.05 -10.46 10.10
C LEU A 93 -16.18 -11.96 9.85
N PHE A 94 -17.28 -12.55 10.32
CA PHE A 94 -17.64 -13.92 10.05
C PHE A 94 -18.49 -13.97 8.77
N PRO A 95 -17.98 -14.55 7.66
CA PRO A 95 -18.62 -14.44 6.35
C PRO A 95 -20.03 -15.06 6.30
N ASP A 96 -20.23 -16.15 7.02
CA ASP A 96 -21.52 -16.87 7.05
C ASP A 96 -22.61 -16.18 7.90
N LEU A 97 -22.25 -15.17 8.68
CA LEU A 97 -23.19 -14.44 9.52
C LEU A 97 -23.70 -13.18 8.84
N SER A 98 -24.93 -12.80 9.19
CA SER A 98 -25.49 -11.53 8.73
C SER A 98 -24.70 -10.33 9.30
N VAL A 99 -24.83 -9.18 8.65
CA VAL A 99 -24.27 -7.91 9.13
C VAL A 99 -24.68 -7.63 10.57
N THR A 100 -25.98 -7.79 10.88
CA THR A 100 -26.52 -7.63 12.23
C THR A 100 -25.87 -8.58 13.24
N GLU A 101 -25.70 -9.86 12.88
CA GLU A 101 -25.09 -10.84 13.77
C GLU A 101 -23.58 -10.55 13.98
N ASN A 102 -22.86 -10.07 12.97
CA ASN A 102 -21.47 -9.64 13.11
C ASN A 102 -21.32 -8.45 14.07
N ILE A 103 -22.20 -7.44 13.96
CA ILE A 103 -22.18 -6.26 14.84
C ILE A 103 -22.41 -6.66 16.29
N PHE A 104 -23.36 -7.56 16.56
CA PHE A 104 -23.72 -8.00 17.91
C PHE A 104 -22.98 -9.25 18.41
N MET A 105 -21.96 -9.71 17.70
CA MET A 105 -21.24 -10.93 18.08
C MET A 105 -20.74 -10.86 19.54
N GLY A 106 -21.15 -11.89 20.32
CA GLY A 106 -20.78 -12.04 21.74
C GLY A 106 -21.52 -11.11 22.73
N ARG A 107 -22.52 -10.32 22.27
CA ARG A 107 -23.31 -9.40 23.11
C ARG A 107 -24.78 -9.28 22.67
N GLN A 108 -25.32 -10.35 22.09
CA GLN A 108 -26.67 -10.38 21.59
C GLN A 108 -27.68 -10.06 22.73
N PRO A 109 -28.55 -9.04 22.58
CA PRO A 109 -29.58 -8.77 23.54
C PRO A 109 -30.57 -9.96 23.62
N THR A 110 -31.06 -10.22 24.81
CA THR A 110 -32.04 -11.28 25.02
C THR A 110 -33.38 -10.71 25.44
N ASN A 111 -34.46 -11.30 24.93
CA ASN A 111 -35.81 -10.97 25.34
C ASN A 111 -36.13 -11.53 26.75
N ARG A 112 -37.31 -11.22 27.28
CA ARG A 112 -37.78 -11.68 28.60
C ARG A 112 -37.81 -13.22 28.79
N TRP A 113 -37.64 -13.97 27.72
CA TRP A 113 -37.59 -15.45 27.73
C TRP A 113 -36.16 -16.00 27.59
N GLY A 114 -35.15 -15.15 27.66
CA GLY A 114 -33.74 -15.54 27.50
C GLY A 114 -33.34 -15.92 26.07
N LYS A 115 -34.20 -15.67 25.08
CA LYS A 115 -33.89 -15.88 23.65
C LYS A 115 -33.31 -14.61 23.04
N ILE A 116 -32.39 -14.74 22.06
CA ILE A 116 -31.82 -13.62 21.32
C ILE A 116 -32.92 -12.78 20.68
N ASP A 117 -32.89 -11.47 20.93
CA ASP A 117 -33.87 -10.52 20.38
C ASP A 117 -33.35 -9.97 19.05
N ARG A 118 -33.58 -10.71 17.98
CA ARG A 118 -33.15 -10.33 16.62
C ARG A 118 -33.81 -9.05 16.11
N ALA A 119 -35.03 -8.77 16.57
CA ALA A 119 -35.74 -7.56 16.16
C ALA A 119 -35.09 -6.30 16.76
N ALA A 120 -34.74 -6.35 18.04
CA ALA A 120 -34.00 -5.26 18.69
C ALA A 120 -32.66 -5.03 18.04
N MET A 121 -31.89 -6.10 17.78
CA MET A 121 -30.58 -6.02 17.08
C MET A 121 -30.75 -5.34 15.72
N ARG A 122 -31.72 -5.75 14.91
CA ARG A 122 -31.96 -5.20 13.58
C ARG A 122 -32.31 -3.71 13.63
N THR A 123 -33.20 -3.32 14.55
CA THR A 123 -33.62 -1.92 14.73
C THR A 123 -32.42 -1.03 15.04
N GLU A 124 -31.56 -1.44 15.98
CA GLU A 124 -30.37 -0.69 16.36
C GLU A 124 -29.36 -0.56 15.19
N VAL A 125 -29.17 -1.62 14.39
CA VAL A 125 -28.29 -1.56 13.21
C VAL A 125 -28.84 -0.62 12.14
N VAL A 126 -30.16 -0.64 11.89
CA VAL A 126 -30.80 0.30 10.94
C VAL A 126 -30.58 1.75 11.37
N GLU A 127 -30.81 2.05 12.65
CA GLU A 127 -30.57 3.39 13.19
C GLU A 127 -29.11 3.81 13.10
N LEU A 128 -28.20 2.89 13.41
CA LEU A 128 -26.76 3.11 13.33
C LEU A 128 -26.31 3.39 11.90
N PHE A 129 -26.77 2.60 10.94
CA PHE A 129 -26.44 2.79 9.52
C PHE A 129 -27.04 4.09 8.97
N ALA A 130 -28.24 4.46 9.39
CA ALA A 130 -28.83 5.75 9.03
C ALA A 130 -28.00 6.94 9.56
N ARG A 131 -27.46 6.85 10.78
CA ARG A 131 -26.56 7.86 11.37
C ARG A 131 -25.24 7.97 10.59
N LEU A 132 -24.71 6.86 10.12
CA LEU A 132 -23.42 6.81 9.41
C LEU A 132 -23.54 7.04 7.89
N GLY A 133 -24.77 7.10 7.36
CA GLY A 133 -25.01 7.16 5.92
C GLY A 133 -24.54 5.90 5.18
N VAL A 134 -24.62 4.73 5.86
CA VAL A 134 -24.17 3.43 5.32
C VAL A 134 -25.35 2.69 4.67
N PRO A 135 -25.38 2.51 3.34
CA PRO A 135 -26.48 1.84 2.64
C PRO A 135 -26.25 0.33 2.54
N ILE A 136 -26.07 -0.36 3.67
CA ILE A 136 -25.87 -1.82 3.72
C ILE A 136 -27.12 -2.47 4.32
N GLU A 137 -27.59 -3.56 3.68
CA GLU A 137 -28.73 -4.33 4.17
C GLU A 137 -28.34 -5.11 5.44
N PRO A 138 -29.02 -4.90 6.61
CA PRO A 138 -28.64 -5.52 7.88
C PRO A 138 -28.71 -7.04 7.93
N ASP A 139 -29.61 -7.63 7.16
CA ASP A 139 -29.89 -9.06 7.21
C ASP A 139 -29.09 -9.89 6.20
N ARG A 140 -28.33 -9.22 5.28
CA ARG A 140 -27.50 -9.95 4.30
C ARG A 140 -26.27 -10.59 4.98
N PRO A 141 -25.79 -11.75 4.49
CA PRO A 141 -24.50 -12.31 4.88
C PRO A 141 -23.35 -11.34 4.55
N THR A 142 -22.27 -11.38 5.32
CA THR A 142 -21.09 -10.55 5.04
C THR A 142 -20.18 -11.14 3.96
N GLU A 143 -20.41 -12.39 3.56
CA GLU A 143 -19.76 -13.00 2.41
C GLU A 143 -20.02 -12.19 1.12
N GLY A 144 -18.97 -11.94 0.33
CA GLY A 144 -19.03 -11.20 -0.93
C GLY A 144 -19.26 -9.68 -0.80
N LEU A 145 -19.18 -9.11 0.41
CA LEU A 145 -19.10 -7.67 0.59
C LEU A 145 -17.73 -7.13 0.15
N SER A 146 -17.71 -5.91 -0.41
CA SER A 146 -16.45 -5.20 -0.66
C SER A 146 -15.68 -4.98 0.66
N ILE A 147 -14.36 -4.83 0.57
CA ILE A 147 -13.53 -4.53 1.76
C ILE A 147 -14.00 -3.23 2.41
N ALA A 148 -14.40 -2.23 1.61
CA ALA A 148 -14.96 -0.98 2.11
C ALA A 148 -16.23 -1.19 2.95
N ASP A 149 -17.17 -1.99 2.47
CA ASP A 149 -18.39 -2.27 3.21
C ASP A 149 -18.07 -3.05 4.50
N GLN A 150 -17.13 -3.99 4.45
CA GLN A 150 -16.66 -4.71 5.64
C GLN A 150 -16.03 -3.75 6.68
N GLN A 151 -15.22 -2.77 6.26
CA GLN A 151 -14.66 -1.73 7.13
C GLN A 151 -15.77 -0.89 7.77
N LEU A 152 -16.78 -0.49 7.01
CA LEU A 152 -17.91 0.26 7.53
C LEU A 152 -18.72 -0.53 8.57
N ILE A 153 -18.82 -1.85 8.41
CA ILE A 153 -19.46 -2.73 9.40
C ILE A 153 -18.62 -2.82 10.69
N GLU A 154 -17.29 -2.91 10.60
CA GLU A 154 -16.41 -2.86 11.78
C GLU A 154 -16.51 -1.52 12.51
N ILE A 155 -16.63 -0.39 11.78
CA ILE A 155 -16.89 0.92 12.39
C ILE A 155 -18.26 0.92 13.11
N ALA A 156 -19.30 0.44 12.46
CA ALA A 156 -20.63 0.34 13.06
C ALA A 156 -20.63 -0.53 14.32
N LYS A 157 -19.88 -1.65 14.30
CA LYS A 157 -19.68 -2.53 15.45
C LYS A 157 -18.97 -1.79 16.60
N ALA A 158 -17.96 -1.00 16.32
CA ALA A 158 -17.26 -0.19 17.32
C ALA A 158 -18.19 0.84 17.96
N LEU A 159 -18.99 1.54 17.15
CA LEU A 159 -19.96 2.54 17.64
C LEU A 159 -21.08 1.96 18.46
N SER A 160 -21.57 0.78 18.10
CA SER A 160 -22.59 0.08 18.88
C SER A 160 -22.11 -0.36 20.28
N LEU A 161 -20.82 -0.12 20.58
CA LEU A 161 -20.18 -0.29 21.90
C LEU A 161 -19.94 1.05 22.61
N ASP A 162 -20.55 2.16 22.16
CA ASP A 162 -20.32 3.51 22.68
C ASP A 162 -18.83 3.87 22.73
N ALA A 163 -18.09 3.56 21.67
CA ALA A 163 -16.66 3.82 21.59
C ALA A 163 -16.39 5.32 21.74
N LYS A 164 -15.59 5.69 22.75
CA LYS A 164 -15.10 7.04 23.00
C LYS A 164 -13.78 7.30 22.27
N VAL A 165 -13.00 6.25 22.09
CA VAL A 165 -11.73 6.26 21.36
C VAL A 165 -11.80 5.17 20.29
N LEU A 166 -11.63 5.56 19.04
CA LEU A 166 -11.61 4.67 17.90
C LEU A 166 -10.24 4.73 17.23
N ILE A 167 -9.56 3.60 17.11
CA ILE A 167 -8.30 3.49 16.38
C ILE A 167 -8.58 2.82 15.04
N MET A 168 -8.15 3.43 13.96
CA MET A 168 -8.22 2.92 12.59
C MET A 168 -6.80 2.64 12.10
N ASP A 169 -6.44 1.35 11.95
CA ASP A 169 -5.11 0.92 11.54
C ASP A 169 -5.10 0.62 10.03
N GLU A 170 -4.55 1.54 9.24
CA GLU A 170 -4.48 1.52 7.77
C GLU A 170 -5.83 1.19 7.08
N PRO A 171 -6.93 1.87 7.42
CA PRO A 171 -8.27 1.46 7.01
C PRO A 171 -8.52 1.65 5.49
N THR A 172 -7.65 2.36 4.78
CA THR A 172 -7.80 2.72 3.36
C THR A 172 -6.91 1.90 2.43
N ALA A 173 -6.06 1.02 2.96
CA ALA A 173 -5.00 0.34 2.20
C ALA A 173 -5.50 -0.46 0.97
N ALA A 174 -6.74 -0.95 1.00
CA ALA A 174 -7.34 -1.76 -0.07
C ALA A 174 -8.58 -1.11 -0.71
N LEU A 175 -8.78 0.21 -0.50
CA LEU A 175 -9.97 0.93 -0.95
C LEU A 175 -9.71 1.73 -2.23
N SER A 176 -10.74 1.84 -3.08
CA SER A 176 -10.77 2.78 -4.20
C SER A 176 -11.00 4.22 -3.72
N GLY A 177 -10.71 5.23 -4.57
CA GLY A 177 -10.87 6.64 -4.20
C GLY A 177 -12.24 7.00 -3.63
N ASN A 178 -13.32 6.57 -4.29
CA ASN A 178 -14.71 6.82 -3.83
C ASN A 178 -15.01 6.15 -2.48
N GLU A 179 -14.40 4.97 -2.21
CA GLU A 179 -14.57 4.26 -0.95
C GLU A 179 -13.79 4.95 0.18
N VAL A 180 -12.60 5.49 -0.12
CA VAL A 180 -11.82 6.31 0.80
C VAL A 180 -12.62 7.56 1.22
N ASP A 181 -13.24 8.28 0.28
CA ASP A 181 -14.06 9.46 0.57
C ASP A 181 -15.25 9.14 1.50
N ARG A 182 -15.90 7.99 1.30
CA ARG A 182 -16.96 7.50 2.20
C ARG A 182 -16.43 7.26 3.61
N LEU A 183 -15.32 6.55 3.73
CA LEU A 183 -14.70 6.27 5.04
C LEU A 183 -14.30 7.57 5.75
N MET A 184 -13.69 8.53 5.04
CA MET A 184 -13.34 9.84 5.59
C MET A 184 -14.57 10.62 6.07
N THR A 185 -15.68 10.55 5.34
CA THR A 185 -16.95 11.17 5.75
C THR A 185 -17.47 10.56 7.05
N VAL A 186 -17.42 9.25 7.18
CA VAL A 186 -17.79 8.54 8.42
C VAL A 186 -16.86 8.94 9.57
N ALA A 187 -15.53 9.01 9.36
CA ALA A 187 -14.58 9.44 10.38
C ALA A 187 -14.86 10.88 10.87
N ARG A 188 -15.18 11.81 9.95
CA ARG A 188 -15.60 13.18 10.33
C ARG A 188 -16.90 13.18 11.14
N THR A 189 -17.88 12.37 10.76
CA THR A 189 -19.14 12.23 11.50
C THR A 189 -18.89 11.76 12.94
N LEU A 190 -17.96 10.82 13.14
CA LEU A 190 -17.58 10.32 14.46
C LEU A 190 -16.91 11.39 15.31
N ARG A 191 -15.97 12.12 14.73
CA ARG A 191 -15.32 13.27 15.37
C ARG A 191 -16.37 14.29 15.85
N ASP A 192 -17.30 14.66 14.97
CA ASP A 192 -18.34 15.65 15.26
C ASP A 192 -19.32 15.19 16.35
N GLN A 193 -19.42 13.86 16.58
CA GLN A 193 -20.16 13.25 17.69
C GLN A 193 -19.32 13.17 18.99
N GLY A 194 -18.09 13.71 18.99
CA GLY A 194 -17.23 13.73 20.17
C GLY A 194 -16.31 12.51 20.34
N CYS A 195 -16.30 11.57 19.40
CA CYS A 195 -15.38 10.44 19.42
C CYS A 195 -13.94 10.93 19.14
N ALA A 196 -12.97 10.46 19.89
CA ALA A 196 -11.55 10.64 19.61
C ALA A 196 -11.11 9.58 18.62
N VAL A 197 -10.61 9.98 17.45
CA VAL A 197 -10.20 9.06 16.40
C VAL A 197 -8.67 9.08 16.28
N VAL A 198 -8.03 7.91 16.37
CA VAL A 198 -6.61 7.73 15.99
C VAL A 198 -6.57 7.11 14.60
N PHE A 199 -6.02 7.84 13.65
CA PHE A 199 -5.93 7.45 12.26
C PHE A 199 -4.48 7.07 11.90
N ILE A 200 -4.24 5.82 11.58
CA ILE A 200 -2.91 5.34 11.19
C ILE A 200 -2.93 5.13 9.68
N SER A 201 -2.10 5.89 9.00
CA SER A 201 -1.94 5.78 7.54
C SER A 201 -0.49 6.13 7.19
N HIS A 202 -0.02 5.60 6.08
CA HIS A 202 1.23 6.00 5.44
C HIS A 202 0.98 6.88 4.21
N ARG A 203 -0.28 7.21 3.92
CA ARG A 203 -0.72 8.09 2.82
C ARG A 203 -0.93 9.50 3.37
N PHE A 204 0.00 10.38 3.06
CA PHE A 204 -0.04 11.75 3.60
C PHE A 204 -1.19 12.58 3.06
N ASP A 205 -1.62 12.35 1.80
CA ASP A 205 -2.81 12.96 1.23
C ASP A 205 -4.04 12.76 2.13
N GLU A 206 -4.24 11.55 2.65
CA GLU A 206 -5.32 11.22 3.57
C GLU A 206 -5.14 11.89 4.94
N VAL A 207 -3.92 11.86 5.47
CA VAL A 207 -3.60 12.46 6.77
C VAL A 207 -3.85 13.98 6.76
N PHE A 208 -3.37 14.67 5.74
CA PHE A 208 -3.56 16.12 5.60
C PHE A 208 -5.02 16.52 5.31
N ALA A 209 -5.79 15.67 4.63
CA ALA A 209 -7.19 15.93 4.33
C ALA A 209 -8.14 15.68 5.51
N LEU A 210 -7.75 14.80 6.46
CA LEU A 210 -8.66 14.28 7.48
C LEU A 210 -8.30 14.73 8.90
N CYS A 211 -7.00 14.79 9.25
CA CYS A 211 -6.55 14.87 10.63
C CYS A 211 -6.38 16.32 11.13
N ASP A 212 -6.56 16.52 12.43
CA ASP A 212 -6.36 17.81 13.11
C ASP A 212 -4.93 17.94 13.64
N THR A 213 -4.38 16.83 14.14
CA THR A 213 -3.04 16.73 14.74
C THR A 213 -2.32 15.49 14.23
N ILE A 214 -0.99 15.49 14.33
CA ILE A 214 -0.15 14.38 13.89
C ILE A 214 0.93 14.09 14.94
N THR A 215 1.08 12.81 15.30
CA THR A 215 2.21 12.30 16.07
C THR A 215 3.12 11.46 15.19
N VAL A 216 4.40 11.77 15.22
CA VAL A 216 5.45 11.05 14.51
C VAL A 216 6.19 10.11 15.46
N MET A 217 6.31 8.84 15.08
CA MET A 217 7.11 7.83 15.79
C MET A 217 8.21 7.28 14.90
N ARG A 218 9.38 7.00 15.48
CA ARG A 218 10.52 6.38 14.79
C ARG A 218 11.30 5.48 15.72
N ASP A 219 11.70 4.29 15.25
CA ASP A 219 12.54 3.31 15.99
C ASP A 219 12.04 3.00 17.40
N GLY A 220 10.72 2.90 17.59
CA GLY A 220 10.10 2.64 18.89
C GLY A 220 10.04 3.85 19.83
N ALA A 221 10.31 5.06 19.36
CA ALA A 221 10.30 6.28 20.15
C ALA A 221 9.34 7.34 19.58
N TYR A 222 8.75 8.13 20.44
CA TYR A 222 8.06 9.37 20.12
C TYR A 222 9.05 10.42 19.60
N ILE A 223 8.71 11.13 18.54
CA ILE A 223 9.52 12.20 17.94
C ILE A 223 8.88 13.57 18.15
N SER A 224 7.62 13.73 17.71
CA SER A 224 6.89 14.99 17.86
C SER A 224 5.39 14.80 17.77
N THR A 225 4.64 15.78 18.28
CA THR A 225 3.20 15.97 18.02
C THR A 225 2.98 17.41 17.63
N ASP A 226 2.31 17.62 16.49
CA ASP A 226 2.10 18.93 15.92
C ASP A 226 0.65 19.06 15.39
N PRO A 227 0.06 20.27 15.35
CA PRO A 227 -1.14 20.53 14.56
C PRO A 227 -0.84 20.29 13.08
N ILE A 228 -1.74 19.66 12.34
CA ILE A 228 -1.52 19.35 10.92
C ILE A 228 -1.28 20.60 10.09
N SER A 229 -1.91 21.72 10.47
CA SER A 229 -1.76 23.03 9.81
C SER A 229 -0.39 23.69 10.02
N ALA A 230 0.42 23.19 10.95
CA ALA A 230 1.73 23.76 11.31
C ALA A 230 2.92 23.00 10.71
N VAL A 231 2.66 21.93 9.96
CA VAL A 231 3.70 21.07 9.39
C VAL A 231 3.43 20.80 7.91
N THR A 232 4.51 20.56 7.17
CA THR A 232 4.46 20.15 5.77
C THR A 232 4.76 18.65 5.66
N GLU A 233 4.43 18.05 4.52
CA GLU A 233 4.73 16.64 4.23
C GLU A 233 6.25 16.38 4.31
N ASP A 234 7.07 17.26 3.73
CA ASP A 234 8.52 17.15 3.74
C ASP A 234 9.10 17.15 5.17
N GLU A 235 8.58 18.00 6.06
CA GLU A 235 9.00 18.04 7.46
C GLU A 235 8.65 16.75 8.20
N ILE A 236 7.46 16.19 7.93
CA ILE A 236 7.05 14.91 8.52
C ILE A 236 7.94 13.78 8.02
N VAL A 237 8.20 13.73 6.72
CA VAL A 237 9.10 12.75 6.10
C VAL A 237 10.52 12.85 6.69
N GLN A 238 11.04 14.07 6.86
CA GLN A 238 12.34 14.30 7.49
C GLN A 238 12.40 13.75 8.93
N ARG A 239 11.35 13.95 9.72
CA ARG A 239 11.25 13.43 11.10
C ARG A 239 11.14 11.90 11.13
N LEU A 240 10.43 11.31 10.17
CA LEU A 240 10.27 9.86 10.02
C LEU A 240 11.61 9.18 9.72
N VAL A 241 12.33 9.68 8.73
CA VAL A 241 13.58 9.06 8.24
C VAL A 241 14.77 9.44 9.12
N GLY A 242 14.73 10.60 9.79
CA GLY A 242 15.78 11.04 10.73
C GLY A 242 17.11 11.43 10.12
N ARG A 243 17.18 11.51 8.80
CA ARG A 243 18.28 12.08 8.02
C ARG A 243 17.68 13.18 7.15
N GLU A 244 18.47 14.16 6.74
CA GLU A 244 18.05 15.05 5.67
C GLU A 244 17.71 14.18 4.47
N VAL A 245 16.44 13.94 4.24
CA VAL A 245 15.94 13.36 3.00
C VAL A 245 15.95 14.51 2.00
N SER A 246 17.13 14.82 1.54
CA SER A 246 17.34 15.87 0.55
C SER A 246 16.66 15.53 -0.79
N ASN A 247 16.16 14.29 -0.94
CA ASN A 247 15.42 13.88 -2.12
C ASN A 247 14.66 12.57 -1.85
N LEU A 248 13.33 12.64 -1.79
CA LEU A 248 12.47 11.45 -1.73
C LEU A 248 12.58 10.63 -3.03
N TYR A 249 12.92 11.31 -4.12
CA TYR A 249 13.11 10.77 -5.45
C TYR A 249 14.54 11.03 -5.92
N PRO A 250 15.54 10.24 -5.45
CA PRO A 250 16.95 10.45 -5.74
C PRO A 250 17.26 10.07 -7.19
N LYS A 251 16.90 10.94 -8.13
CA LYS A 251 17.18 10.77 -9.55
C LYS A 251 18.62 11.15 -9.84
N LEU A 252 19.41 10.18 -10.29
CA LEU A 252 20.76 10.37 -10.82
C LEU A 252 20.69 10.62 -12.33
N GLU A 253 21.55 11.48 -12.83
CA GLU A 253 21.68 11.66 -14.27
C GLU A 253 22.31 10.42 -14.89
N ALA A 254 21.69 9.91 -15.94
CA ALA A 254 22.17 8.78 -16.73
C ALA A 254 22.33 9.19 -18.19
N THR A 255 23.25 8.55 -18.88
CA THR A 255 23.42 8.76 -20.32
C THR A 255 22.40 7.92 -21.07
N VAL A 256 21.48 8.59 -21.75
CA VAL A 256 20.47 7.90 -22.57
C VAL A 256 21.12 7.38 -23.86
N GLY A 257 21.03 6.06 -24.05
CA GLY A 257 21.63 5.36 -25.20
C GLY A 257 20.63 5.01 -26.29
N LYS A 258 20.86 3.84 -26.94
CA LYS A 258 20.03 3.33 -28.02
C LYS A 258 18.67 2.81 -27.53
N PRO A 259 17.67 2.69 -28.42
CA PRO A 259 16.42 2.00 -28.10
C PRO A 259 16.66 0.55 -27.68
N MET A 260 16.10 0.16 -26.52
CA MET A 260 16.19 -1.19 -25.97
C MET A 260 14.84 -1.91 -26.02
N LEU A 261 13.75 -1.20 -25.77
CA LEU A 261 12.37 -1.67 -25.93
C LEU A 261 11.65 -0.73 -26.88
N GLU A 262 11.04 -1.28 -27.93
CA GLU A 262 10.11 -0.57 -28.82
C GLU A 262 8.80 -1.33 -28.84
N VAL A 263 7.71 -0.63 -28.63
CA VAL A 263 6.34 -1.13 -28.72
C VAL A 263 5.65 -0.32 -29.82
N LYS A 264 5.02 -1.00 -30.79
CA LYS A 264 4.42 -0.38 -31.95
C LYS A 264 2.99 -0.86 -32.15
N GLY A 265 2.02 0.03 -32.00
CA GLY A 265 0.61 -0.20 -32.28
C GLY A 265 -0.02 -1.34 -31.47
N LEU A 266 0.44 -1.55 -30.22
CA LEU A 266 -0.03 -2.66 -29.40
C LEU A 266 -1.50 -2.49 -29.06
N THR A 267 -2.32 -3.51 -29.39
CA THR A 267 -3.77 -3.44 -29.21
C THR A 267 -4.32 -4.74 -28.62
N ARG A 268 -5.19 -4.58 -27.62
CA ARG A 268 -6.02 -5.64 -27.04
C ARG A 268 -7.43 -5.12 -26.81
N THR A 269 -8.38 -5.63 -27.57
CA THR A 269 -9.78 -5.18 -27.55
C THR A 269 -10.35 -5.15 -26.13
N GLY A 270 -10.95 -4.03 -25.76
CA GLY A 270 -11.58 -3.82 -24.45
C GLY A 270 -10.61 -3.46 -23.31
N LEU A 271 -9.29 -3.40 -23.56
CA LEU A 271 -8.30 -3.06 -22.54
C LEU A 271 -7.39 -1.89 -22.97
N PHE A 272 -6.77 -1.97 -24.17
CA PHE A 272 -5.94 -0.88 -24.68
C PHE A 272 -5.86 -0.92 -26.21
N HIS A 273 -5.60 0.23 -26.83
CA HIS A 273 -5.60 0.39 -28.28
C HIS A 273 -4.46 1.28 -28.76
N ASP A 274 -3.73 0.82 -29.78
CA ASP A 274 -2.67 1.54 -30.50
C ASP A 274 -1.58 2.15 -29.61
N ILE A 275 -1.12 1.38 -28.63
CA ILE A 275 -0.06 1.83 -27.73
C ILE A 275 1.30 1.71 -28.39
N SER A 276 2.02 2.86 -28.45
CA SER A 276 3.35 2.92 -29.03
C SER A 276 4.30 3.64 -28.10
N LEU A 277 5.40 2.98 -27.70
CA LEU A 277 6.38 3.58 -26.80
C LEU A 277 7.78 3.04 -27.08
N THR A 278 8.78 3.79 -26.62
CA THR A 278 10.17 3.40 -26.70
C THR A 278 10.84 3.64 -25.36
N VAL A 279 11.64 2.67 -24.89
CA VAL A 279 12.51 2.83 -23.71
C VAL A 279 13.94 2.63 -24.15
N ARG A 280 14.83 3.59 -23.81
CA ARG A 280 16.22 3.58 -24.22
C ARG A 280 17.14 3.06 -23.10
N GLU A 281 18.33 2.64 -23.46
CA GLU A 281 19.38 2.32 -22.50
C GLU A 281 19.63 3.49 -21.55
N GLY A 282 19.65 3.24 -20.24
CA GLY A 282 19.85 4.26 -19.22
C GLY A 282 18.66 5.19 -18.98
N GLU A 283 17.50 4.95 -19.60
CA GLU A 283 16.31 5.77 -19.49
C GLU A 283 15.29 5.16 -18.53
N ILE A 284 14.64 5.98 -17.72
CA ILE A 284 13.44 5.63 -16.97
C ILE A 284 12.24 6.30 -17.65
N VAL A 285 11.39 5.51 -18.29
CA VAL A 285 10.11 5.99 -18.85
C VAL A 285 9.00 5.70 -17.85
N GLY A 286 8.29 6.75 -17.44
CA GLY A 286 7.13 6.65 -16.56
C GLY A 286 5.85 6.41 -17.36
N LEU A 287 5.05 5.42 -16.98
CA LEU A 287 3.73 5.19 -17.54
C LEU A 287 2.68 5.66 -16.53
N ALA A 288 2.07 6.80 -16.78
CA ALA A 288 1.08 7.47 -15.93
C ALA A 288 -0.35 7.28 -16.46
N GLY A 289 -1.34 7.53 -15.58
CA GLY A 289 -2.77 7.46 -15.90
C GLY A 289 -3.60 7.18 -14.65
N LEU A 290 -4.90 7.34 -14.72
CA LEU A 290 -5.80 7.02 -13.63
C LEU A 290 -5.86 5.49 -13.38
N VAL A 291 -6.37 5.10 -12.22
CA VAL A 291 -6.64 3.68 -11.91
C VAL A 291 -7.61 3.12 -12.96
N GLY A 292 -7.25 1.98 -13.57
CA GLY A 292 -8.03 1.38 -14.66
C GLY A 292 -7.71 1.94 -16.05
N ALA A 293 -6.69 2.78 -16.22
CA ALA A 293 -6.28 3.31 -17.51
C ALA A 293 -5.62 2.29 -18.45
N GLY A 294 -5.40 1.04 -18.03
CA GLY A 294 -4.79 -0.02 -18.85
C GLY A 294 -3.28 -0.17 -18.72
N ARG A 295 -2.63 0.50 -17.76
CA ARG A 295 -1.17 0.52 -17.58
C ARG A 295 -0.57 -0.85 -17.32
N SER A 296 -1.09 -1.57 -16.33
CA SER A 296 -0.61 -2.91 -15.94
C SER A 296 -0.88 -3.94 -17.04
N GLU A 297 -2.02 -3.81 -17.72
CA GLU A 297 -2.39 -4.68 -18.84
C GLU A 297 -1.43 -4.51 -20.02
N VAL A 298 -1.01 -3.29 -20.34
CA VAL A 298 0.02 -3.00 -21.35
C VAL A 298 1.35 -3.64 -20.94
N ALA A 299 1.78 -3.48 -19.69
CA ALA A 299 3.01 -4.08 -19.19
C ALA A 299 3.02 -5.61 -19.25
N GLN A 300 1.91 -6.25 -18.87
CA GLN A 300 1.72 -7.69 -18.93
C GLN A 300 1.74 -8.20 -20.37
N ALA A 301 1.13 -7.46 -21.30
CA ALA A 301 1.15 -7.79 -22.73
C ALA A 301 2.57 -7.66 -23.32
N ILE A 302 3.32 -6.61 -22.98
CA ILE A 302 4.72 -6.42 -23.41
C ILE A 302 5.59 -7.59 -22.92
N PHE A 303 5.40 -8.01 -21.65
CA PHE A 303 6.16 -9.11 -21.08
C PHE A 303 5.72 -10.49 -21.61
N GLY A 304 4.54 -10.58 -22.22
CA GLY A 304 4.00 -11.80 -22.79
C GLY A 304 3.24 -12.69 -21.82
N VAL A 305 2.80 -12.16 -20.65
CA VAL A 305 1.86 -12.85 -19.76
C VAL A 305 0.49 -12.90 -20.41
N ASP A 306 0.06 -11.75 -20.93
CA ASP A 306 -1.22 -11.59 -21.58
C ASP A 306 -1.07 -11.51 -23.11
N PRO A 307 -2.00 -12.10 -23.88
CA PRO A 307 -1.99 -11.96 -25.33
C PRO A 307 -2.43 -10.56 -25.78
N TYR A 308 -1.99 -10.16 -26.96
CA TYR A 308 -2.49 -8.99 -27.69
C TYR A 308 -2.85 -9.38 -29.12
N GLU A 309 -3.69 -8.60 -29.78
CA GLU A 309 -4.28 -8.96 -31.07
C GLU A 309 -3.48 -8.38 -32.24
N SER A 310 -2.90 -7.20 -32.07
CA SER A 310 -2.08 -6.54 -33.08
C SER A 310 -0.98 -5.70 -32.47
N GLY A 311 -0.02 -5.33 -33.28
CA GLY A 311 1.17 -4.60 -32.88
C GLY A 311 2.41 -5.48 -32.77
N GLU A 312 3.50 -4.87 -32.34
CA GLU A 312 4.79 -5.55 -32.24
C GLU A 312 5.56 -5.05 -31.00
N VAL A 313 6.21 -5.98 -30.31
CA VAL A 313 7.16 -5.71 -29.22
C VAL A 313 8.56 -6.11 -29.70
N ILE A 314 9.50 -5.16 -29.67
CA ILE A 314 10.89 -5.36 -30.14
C ILE A 314 11.81 -5.09 -28.95
N LEU A 315 12.71 -6.05 -28.66
CA LEU A 315 13.71 -5.95 -27.61
C LEU A 315 15.12 -6.02 -28.22
N ASP A 316 15.91 -4.95 -28.06
CA ASP A 316 17.27 -4.82 -28.63
C ASP A 316 17.28 -5.20 -30.12
N GLY A 317 16.34 -4.66 -30.90
CA GLY A 317 16.19 -4.88 -32.35
C GLY A 317 15.64 -6.27 -32.75
N ARG A 318 15.13 -7.08 -31.81
CA ARG A 318 14.57 -8.40 -32.10
C ARG A 318 13.12 -8.49 -31.63
N PRO A 319 12.19 -9.00 -32.45
CA PRO A 319 10.79 -9.16 -32.05
C PRO A 319 10.67 -10.17 -30.90
N VAL A 320 9.86 -9.82 -29.91
CA VAL A 320 9.48 -10.68 -28.77
C VAL A 320 8.19 -11.42 -29.17
N PRO A 321 8.17 -12.77 -29.16
CA PRO A 321 6.95 -13.50 -29.45
C PRO A 321 5.85 -13.21 -28.44
N PRO A 322 4.60 -12.93 -28.87
CA PRO A 322 3.48 -12.71 -27.96
C PRO A 322 3.14 -14.00 -27.18
N GLY A 323 2.76 -13.85 -25.92
CA GLY A 323 2.35 -15.00 -25.08
C GLY A 323 3.48 -15.92 -24.66
N GLU A 324 4.74 -15.53 -24.82
CA GLU A 324 5.91 -16.35 -24.49
C GLU A 324 6.81 -15.68 -23.42
N PRO A 325 6.39 -15.55 -22.15
CA PRO A 325 7.16 -14.84 -21.12
C PRO A 325 8.54 -15.46 -20.86
N ARG A 326 8.67 -16.79 -21.00
CA ARG A 326 9.99 -17.46 -20.90
C ARG A 326 10.96 -16.93 -21.96
N ARG A 327 10.48 -16.74 -23.18
CA ARG A 327 11.30 -16.22 -24.27
C ARG A 327 11.69 -14.77 -24.04
N ALA A 328 10.75 -13.95 -23.54
CA ALA A 328 11.03 -12.57 -23.14
C ALA A 328 12.15 -12.49 -22.09
N ILE A 329 12.12 -13.36 -21.07
CA ILE A 329 13.18 -13.47 -20.05
C ILE A 329 14.52 -13.85 -20.68
N GLU A 330 14.55 -14.85 -21.56
CA GLU A 330 15.78 -15.28 -22.25
C GLU A 330 16.39 -14.19 -23.12
N MET A 331 15.56 -13.31 -23.69
CA MET A 331 15.98 -12.16 -24.49
C MET A 331 16.47 -10.98 -23.64
N GLY A 332 16.18 -10.96 -22.33
CA GLY A 332 16.62 -9.95 -21.39
C GLY A 332 15.53 -8.97 -20.95
N LEU A 333 14.26 -9.36 -20.99
CA LEU A 333 13.15 -8.61 -20.42
C LEU A 333 12.84 -9.14 -19.01
N ALA A 334 12.65 -8.23 -18.04
CA ALA A 334 12.23 -8.56 -16.68
C ALA A 334 10.95 -7.80 -16.33
N PHE A 335 10.10 -8.39 -15.48
CA PHE A 335 8.85 -7.80 -15.05
C PHE A 335 8.61 -7.97 -13.55
N VAL A 336 8.61 -6.86 -12.82
CA VAL A 336 8.20 -6.78 -11.41
C VAL A 336 6.71 -6.44 -11.37
N PRO A 337 5.84 -7.36 -10.91
CA PRO A 337 4.40 -7.13 -10.89
C PRO A 337 3.97 -6.25 -9.71
N GLU A 338 2.79 -5.63 -9.83
CA GLU A 338 2.15 -4.81 -8.81
C GLU A 338 1.96 -5.58 -7.48
N ASP A 339 1.35 -6.77 -7.53
CA ASP A 339 1.17 -7.61 -6.36
C ASP A 339 2.36 -8.57 -6.17
N ARG A 340 3.31 -8.13 -5.31
CA ARG A 340 4.48 -8.94 -4.99
C ARG A 340 4.16 -10.24 -4.26
N ARG A 341 3.03 -10.30 -3.51
CA ARG A 341 2.66 -11.47 -2.69
C ARG A 341 1.99 -12.55 -3.53
N GLN A 342 1.13 -12.17 -4.48
CA GLN A 342 0.42 -13.11 -5.34
C GLN A 342 1.24 -13.51 -6.58
N HIS A 343 1.93 -12.55 -7.20
CA HIS A 343 2.59 -12.73 -8.48
C HIS A 343 4.12 -12.60 -8.42
N GLY A 344 4.64 -11.92 -7.39
CA GLY A 344 6.09 -11.65 -7.29
C GLY A 344 6.87 -12.73 -6.56
N LEU A 345 6.34 -13.35 -5.52
CA LEU A 345 7.06 -14.26 -4.62
C LEU A 345 6.32 -15.60 -4.42
N VAL A 346 7.09 -16.64 -4.19
CA VAL A 346 6.61 -17.87 -3.56
C VAL A 346 6.78 -17.70 -2.06
N LEU A 347 5.71 -17.28 -1.36
CA LEU A 347 5.78 -16.82 0.04
C LEU A 347 6.29 -17.88 1.01
N ASP A 348 5.95 -19.15 0.78
CA ASP A 348 6.37 -20.30 1.63
C ASP A 348 7.78 -20.80 1.30
N ALA A 349 8.43 -20.23 0.27
CA ALA A 349 9.77 -20.61 -0.12
C ALA A 349 10.85 -19.72 0.52
N PRO A 350 12.08 -20.22 0.69
CA PRO A 350 13.23 -19.44 1.14
C PRO A 350 13.54 -18.26 0.19
N ILE A 351 14.21 -17.23 0.74
CA ILE A 351 14.73 -16.09 -0.04
C ILE A 351 15.62 -16.58 -1.19
N SER A 352 16.54 -17.52 -0.92
CA SER A 352 17.44 -18.06 -1.92
C SER A 352 16.72 -18.64 -3.15
N ARG A 353 15.66 -19.43 -2.92
CA ARG A 353 14.85 -20.01 -4.01
C ARG A 353 14.06 -18.97 -4.77
N ASN A 354 13.52 -17.96 -4.08
CA ASN A 354 12.82 -16.87 -4.74
C ASN A 354 13.76 -16.10 -5.70
N ILE A 355 14.96 -15.74 -5.24
CA ILE A 355 15.94 -15.01 -6.05
C ILE A 355 16.39 -15.82 -7.28
N THR A 356 16.61 -17.11 -7.12
CA THR A 356 17.17 -17.97 -8.19
C THR A 356 16.11 -18.58 -9.09
N LEU A 357 14.83 -18.43 -8.78
CA LEU A 357 13.72 -19.08 -9.52
C LEU A 357 13.80 -18.88 -11.05
N PRO A 358 13.93 -17.65 -11.59
CA PRO A 358 13.97 -17.45 -13.04
C PRO A 358 15.29 -17.94 -13.69
N THR A 359 16.35 -18.12 -12.90
CA THR A 359 17.66 -18.60 -13.37
C THR A 359 17.92 -20.07 -13.07
N SER A 360 16.95 -20.76 -12.47
CA SER A 360 17.07 -22.16 -12.03
C SER A 360 17.55 -23.11 -13.16
N GLY A 361 17.05 -22.92 -14.39
CA GLY A 361 17.49 -23.70 -15.55
C GLY A 361 18.97 -23.55 -15.89
N ARG A 362 19.55 -22.34 -15.64
CA ARG A 362 21.00 -22.08 -15.85
C ARG A 362 21.86 -22.65 -14.71
N LEU A 363 21.31 -22.71 -13.50
CA LEU A 363 21.99 -23.23 -12.31
C LEU A 363 21.94 -24.76 -12.23
N ALA A 364 20.98 -25.38 -12.92
CA ALA A 364 20.81 -26.83 -12.92
C ALA A 364 21.94 -27.55 -13.71
N ARG A 365 22.57 -28.52 -13.08
CA ARG A 365 23.42 -29.52 -13.75
C ARG A 365 22.69 -30.85 -13.80
N THR A 366 22.53 -31.42 -14.98
CA THR A 366 21.81 -32.72 -15.18
C THR A 366 20.40 -32.73 -14.56
N GLY A 367 19.71 -31.58 -14.55
CA GLY A 367 18.36 -31.44 -13.97
C GLY A 367 18.32 -31.23 -12.45
N LEU A 368 19.46 -31.18 -11.76
CA LEU A 368 19.57 -30.98 -10.33
C LEU A 368 20.26 -29.63 -10.01
N ILE A 369 19.76 -28.93 -9.04
CA ILE A 369 20.36 -27.68 -8.53
C ILE A 369 21.03 -27.98 -7.19
N SER A 370 22.31 -27.64 -7.08
CA SER A 370 23.02 -27.71 -5.80
C SER A 370 22.65 -26.52 -4.91
N THR A 371 22.21 -26.79 -3.68
CA THR A 371 21.89 -25.75 -2.69
C THR A 371 23.07 -24.76 -2.48
N GLY A 372 24.31 -25.25 -2.54
CA GLY A 372 25.48 -24.39 -2.40
C GLY A 372 25.70 -23.43 -3.59
N ILE A 373 25.30 -23.80 -4.80
CA ILE A 373 25.33 -22.91 -5.98
C ILE A 373 24.19 -21.93 -5.90
N GLU A 374 23.01 -22.40 -5.55
CA GLU A 374 21.80 -21.58 -5.35
C GLU A 374 22.06 -20.49 -4.32
N ASN A 375 22.52 -20.86 -3.12
CA ASN A 375 22.78 -19.93 -2.04
C ASN A 375 23.87 -18.90 -2.39
N ARG A 376 24.93 -19.29 -3.09
CA ARG A 376 25.95 -18.32 -3.55
C ARG A 376 25.38 -17.30 -4.52
N SER A 377 24.65 -17.77 -5.53
CA SER A 377 24.01 -16.86 -6.50
C SER A 377 23.00 -15.91 -5.84
N ALA A 378 22.23 -16.40 -4.87
CA ALA A 378 21.28 -15.60 -4.13
C ALA A 378 21.98 -14.60 -3.18
N ALA A 379 23.10 -15.00 -2.56
CA ALA A 379 23.84 -14.16 -1.62
C ALA A 379 24.35 -12.87 -2.25
N ASP A 380 24.89 -12.95 -3.47
CA ASP A 380 25.42 -11.80 -4.19
C ASP A 380 24.32 -10.75 -4.44
N TRP A 381 23.14 -11.19 -4.87
CA TRP A 381 22.01 -10.31 -5.14
C TRP A 381 21.36 -9.78 -3.86
N ALA A 382 21.23 -10.63 -2.84
CA ALA A 382 20.69 -10.22 -1.55
C ALA A 382 21.58 -9.16 -0.87
N ALA A 383 22.91 -9.30 -0.97
CA ALA A 383 23.87 -8.33 -0.46
C ALA A 383 23.82 -7.02 -1.26
N ARG A 384 23.79 -7.09 -2.61
CA ARG A 384 23.74 -5.90 -3.49
C ARG A 384 22.47 -5.06 -3.22
N LEU A 385 21.35 -5.71 -2.90
CA LEU A 385 20.08 -5.05 -2.61
C LEU A 385 19.84 -4.82 -1.12
N GLU A 386 20.81 -5.13 -0.28
CA GLU A 386 20.73 -4.95 1.17
C GLU A 386 19.46 -5.59 1.77
N VAL A 387 19.17 -6.85 1.38
CA VAL A 387 18.04 -7.60 1.91
C VAL A 387 18.31 -7.94 3.38
N LYS A 388 17.48 -7.41 4.28
CA LYS A 388 17.60 -7.63 5.72
C LYS A 388 16.88 -8.91 6.12
N ALA A 389 17.63 -9.99 6.33
CA ALA A 389 17.14 -11.27 6.80
C ALA A 389 18.20 -11.96 7.68
N ALA A 390 17.77 -12.86 8.56
CA ALA A 390 18.71 -13.60 9.41
C ALA A 390 19.60 -14.54 8.58
N THR A 391 19.01 -15.23 7.62
CA THR A 391 19.68 -16.13 6.66
C THR A 391 18.91 -16.11 5.34
N LEU A 392 19.51 -16.65 4.27
CA LEU A 392 18.84 -16.84 2.97
C LEU A 392 17.81 -17.99 2.97
N ASP A 393 17.81 -18.80 4.01
CA ASP A 393 16.81 -19.85 4.23
C ASP A 393 15.54 -19.31 4.91
N THR A 394 15.53 -18.02 5.31
CA THR A 394 14.35 -17.35 5.85
C THR A 394 13.22 -17.39 4.81
N VAL A 395 12.01 -17.77 5.24
CA VAL A 395 10.82 -17.85 4.40
C VAL A 395 10.40 -16.43 3.97
N ALA A 396 10.23 -16.20 2.67
CA ALA A 396 9.97 -14.86 2.11
C ALA A 396 8.71 -14.20 2.66
N GLY A 397 7.68 -15.00 2.99
CA GLY A 397 6.43 -14.50 3.57
C GLY A 397 6.58 -13.86 4.94
N THR A 398 7.67 -14.14 5.68
CA THR A 398 7.93 -13.57 7.02
C THR A 398 8.66 -12.21 6.98
N LEU A 399 9.10 -11.78 5.81
CA LEU A 399 9.80 -10.51 5.63
C LEU A 399 8.84 -9.32 5.68
N SER A 400 9.37 -8.14 6.06
CA SER A 400 8.66 -6.87 5.87
C SER A 400 8.41 -6.59 4.38
N GLY A 401 7.39 -5.77 4.07
CA GLY A 401 7.04 -5.41 2.69
C GLY A 401 8.23 -4.88 1.88
N GLY A 402 9.05 -4.01 2.45
CA GLY A 402 10.23 -3.49 1.79
C GLY A 402 11.29 -4.56 1.50
N ASN A 403 11.52 -5.51 2.42
CA ASN A 403 12.44 -6.62 2.15
C ASN A 403 11.86 -7.61 1.13
N GLN A 404 10.55 -7.85 1.13
CA GLN A 404 9.89 -8.62 0.07
C GLN A 404 10.11 -7.96 -1.30
N GLN A 405 9.96 -6.64 -1.41
CA GLN A 405 10.20 -5.90 -2.65
C GLN A 405 11.65 -6.04 -3.14
N LYS A 406 12.61 -5.93 -2.21
CA LYS A 406 14.03 -6.15 -2.53
C LYS A 406 14.31 -7.58 -3.03
N VAL A 407 13.62 -8.58 -2.47
CA VAL A 407 13.73 -9.99 -2.95
C VAL A 407 13.14 -10.14 -4.35
N VAL A 408 12.00 -9.49 -4.67
CA VAL A 408 11.44 -9.50 -6.03
C VAL A 408 12.38 -8.83 -7.02
N LEU A 409 12.96 -7.68 -6.66
CA LEU A 409 13.97 -7.01 -7.48
C LEU A 409 15.21 -7.90 -7.68
N ALA A 410 15.74 -8.52 -6.61
CA ALA A 410 16.86 -9.46 -6.68
C ALA A 410 16.57 -10.63 -7.62
N LYS A 411 15.36 -11.20 -7.55
CA LYS A 411 14.88 -12.26 -8.44
C LYS A 411 15.01 -11.87 -9.91
N TRP A 412 14.50 -10.70 -10.27
CA TRP A 412 14.50 -10.27 -11.67
C TRP A 412 15.86 -9.76 -12.13
N LEU A 413 16.61 -9.04 -11.30
CA LEU A 413 17.96 -8.58 -11.62
C LEU A 413 18.94 -9.76 -11.74
N SER A 414 18.68 -10.90 -11.09
CA SER A 414 19.49 -12.13 -11.24
C SER A 414 19.49 -12.68 -12.68
N THR A 415 18.49 -12.32 -13.49
CA THR A 415 18.44 -12.67 -14.92
C THR A 415 19.39 -11.84 -15.77
N GLN A 416 19.96 -10.74 -15.22
CA GLN A 416 20.76 -9.74 -15.92
C GLN A 416 19.97 -9.12 -17.09
N PRO A 417 18.82 -8.49 -16.82
CA PRO A 417 17.94 -7.97 -17.85
C PRO A 417 18.57 -6.76 -18.57
N LYS A 418 18.14 -6.53 -19.80
CA LYS A 418 18.41 -5.32 -20.59
C LYS A 418 17.32 -4.27 -20.36
N VAL A 419 16.09 -4.74 -20.11
CA VAL A 419 14.92 -3.91 -19.83
C VAL A 419 14.22 -4.46 -18.59
N LEU A 420 13.89 -3.56 -17.67
CA LEU A 420 13.08 -3.83 -16.48
C LEU A 420 11.75 -3.10 -16.60
N ILE A 421 10.66 -3.83 -16.65
CA ILE A 421 9.32 -3.30 -16.43
C ILE A 421 9.03 -3.45 -14.94
N ILE A 422 8.62 -2.36 -14.27
CA ILE A 422 8.31 -2.38 -12.86
C ILE A 422 6.97 -1.69 -12.62
N ASP A 423 6.03 -2.46 -12.08
CA ASP A 423 4.68 -2.01 -11.79
C ASP A 423 4.51 -1.75 -10.30
N GLU A 424 4.16 -0.52 -9.93
CA GLU A 424 3.99 -0.03 -8.57
C GLU A 424 5.19 -0.36 -7.65
N PRO A 425 6.41 0.15 -7.95
CA PRO A 425 7.66 -0.26 -7.27
C PRO A 425 7.62 -0.07 -5.76
N THR A 426 6.84 0.87 -5.26
CA THR A 426 6.84 1.29 -3.86
C THR A 426 5.51 1.05 -3.15
N ARG A 427 4.57 0.35 -3.78
CA ARG A 427 3.25 0.07 -3.18
C ARG A 427 3.38 -0.76 -1.90
N GLY A 428 2.78 -0.26 -0.81
CA GLY A 428 2.73 -0.95 0.48
C GLY A 428 4.09 -1.16 1.14
N ILE A 429 5.02 -0.23 0.92
CA ILE A 429 6.29 -0.12 1.65
C ILE A 429 6.38 1.24 2.34
N ASP A 430 7.20 1.31 3.40
CA ASP A 430 7.41 2.54 4.15
C ASP A 430 8.25 3.58 3.39
N VAL A 431 8.16 4.85 3.81
CA VAL A 431 8.78 6.00 3.11
C VAL A 431 10.30 5.86 2.99
N GLY A 432 10.97 5.36 4.02
CA GLY A 432 12.42 5.16 4.00
C GLY A 432 12.83 4.11 2.97
N THR A 433 12.09 3.01 2.91
CA THR A 433 12.30 1.95 1.91
C THR A 433 11.93 2.42 0.49
N LYS A 434 10.90 3.30 0.31
CA LYS A 434 10.60 3.92 -0.99
C LYS A 434 11.84 4.63 -1.55
N SER A 435 12.48 5.49 -0.77
CA SER A 435 13.69 6.21 -1.19
C SER A 435 14.86 5.27 -1.52
N GLU A 436 15.02 4.15 -0.79
CA GLU A 436 16.03 3.12 -1.13
C GLU A 436 15.75 2.46 -2.48
N VAL A 437 14.48 2.12 -2.77
CA VAL A 437 14.06 1.53 -4.06
C VAL A 437 14.27 2.54 -5.20
N HIS A 438 13.89 3.80 -5.02
CA HIS A 438 14.10 4.86 -6.02
C HIS A 438 15.57 5.05 -6.33
N ARG A 439 16.44 5.10 -5.31
CA ARG A 439 17.88 5.20 -5.49
C ARG A 439 18.42 4.00 -6.25
N LEU A 440 17.96 2.80 -5.93
CA LEU A 440 18.34 1.59 -6.64
C LEU A 440 17.97 1.67 -8.14
N LEU A 441 16.73 2.03 -8.46
CA LEU A 441 16.27 2.15 -9.85
C LEU A 441 17.10 3.21 -10.60
N SER A 442 17.37 4.34 -9.97
CA SER A 442 18.20 5.39 -10.55
C SER A 442 19.64 4.94 -10.81
N THR A 443 20.22 4.18 -9.87
CA THR A 443 21.58 3.60 -10.05
C THR A 443 21.60 2.56 -11.17
N LEU A 444 20.58 1.71 -11.27
CA LEU A 444 20.47 0.73 -12.34
C LEU A 444 20.33 1.40 -13.72
N ALA A 445 19.56 2.49 -13.82
CA ALA A 445 19.49 3.28 -15.05
C ALA A 445 20.85 3.90 -15.39
N GLN A 446 21.57 4.44 -14.40
CA GLN A 446 22.94 4.97 -14.60
C GLN A 446 23.92 3.86 -15.05
N GLU A 447 23.70 2.60 -14.65
CA GLU A 447 24.46 1.44 -15.12
C GLU A 447 24.03 0.97 -16.52
N GLY A 448 23.07 1.65 -17.18
CA GLY A 448 22.60 1.37 -18.54
C GLY A 448 21.31 0.54 -18.65
N LEU A 449 20.68 0.15 -17.53
CA LEU A 449 19.42 -0.58 -17.59
C LEU A 449 18.29 0.33 -18.11
N ALA A 450 17.54 -0.13 -19.11
CA ALA A 450 16.32 0.54 -19.58
C ALA A 450 15.16 0.19 -18.64
N ILE A 451 14.40 1.18 -18.15
CA ILE A 451 13.35 0.97 -17.15
C ILE A 451 12.03 1.55 -17.64
N LEU A 452 10.98 0.73 -17.70
CA LEU A 452 9.59 1.15 -17.84
C LEU A 452 8.94 1.08 -16.45
N MET A 453 8.68 2.22 -15.83
CA MET A 453 8.13 2.35 -14.48
C MET A 453 6.66 2.76 -14.54
N ILE A 454 5.81 1.97 -13.90
CA ILE A 454 4.39 2.26 -13.75
C ILE A 454 4.15 2.65 -12.29
N SER A 455 3.47 3.76 -12.06
CA SER A 455 3.04 4.16 -10.72
C SER A 455 1.71 4.91 -10.74
N SER A 456 0.89 4.67 -9.73
CA SER A 456 -0.31 5.44 -9.45
C SER A 456 0.00 6.73 -8.68
N GLU A 457 1.20 6.82 -8.07
CA GLU A 457 1.66 8.01 -7.36
C GLU A 457 2.31 8.99 -8.35
N LEU A 458 1.56 10.04 -8.75
CA LEU A 458 2.07 11.05 -9.70
C LEU A 458 3.41 11.68 -9.28
N PRO A 459 3.65 12.03 -7.99
CA PRO A 459 4.95 12.54 -7.56
C PRO A 459 6.11 11.55 -7.79
N GLU A 460 5.86 10.23 -7.68
CA GLU A 460 6.85 9.19 -7.98
C GLU A 460 7.23 9.20 -9.46
N VAL A 461 6.22 9.24 -10.34
CA VAL A 461 6.46 9.30 -11.79
C VAL A 461 7.27 10.55 -12.16
N LEU A 462 6.83 11.73 -11.71
CA LEU A 462 7.47 13.01 -12.00
C LEU A 462 8.89 13.11 -11.41
N GLY A 463 9.09 12.54 -10.21
CA GLY A 463 10.40 12.54 -9.55
C GLY A 463 11.43 11.65 -10.23
N MET A 464 11.01 10.50 -10.76
CA MET A 464 11.90 9.44 -11.23
C MET A 464 12.05 9.36 -12.74
N ALA A 465 11.01 9.69 -13.52
CA ALA A 465 11.01 9.49 -14.97
C ALA A 465 11.81 10.56 -15.74
N ASP A 466 12.43 10.15 -16.84
CA ASP A 466 13.06 11.02 -17.85
C ASP A 466 12.04 11.49 -18.89
N ARG A 467 11.07 10.64 -19.19
CA ARG A 467 9.87 10.93 -20.01
C ARG A 467 8.66 10.26 -19.38
N VAL A 468 7.49 10.86 -19.61
CA VAL A 468 6.22 10.33 -19.10
C VAL A 468 5.27 10.07 -20.27
N ILE A 469 4.78 8.84 -20.35
CA ILE A 469 3.72 8.44 -21.26
C ILE A 469 2.43 8.36 -20.46
N VAL A 470 1.39 9.02 -20.95
CA VAL A 470 0.11 9.08 -20.24
C VAL A 470 -0.92 8.24 -20.96
N LEU A 471 -1.60 7.38 -20.20
CA LEU A 471 -2.73 6.59 -20.67
C LEU A 471 -4.05 7.09 -20.07
N SER A 472 -5.10 7.09 -20.87
CA SER A 472 -6.49 7.31 -20.46
C SER A 472 -7.39 6.32 -21.18
N GLU A 473 -8.21 5.57 -20.43
CA GLU A 473 -9.20 4.63 -20.98
C GLU A 473 -8.60 3.67 -22.04
N GLY A 474 -7.39 3.18 -21.81
CA GLY A 474 -6.69 2.27 -22.71
C GLY A 474 -6.04 2.93 -23.94
N HIS A 475 -6.00 4.25 -24.04
CA HIS A 475 -5.37 5.00 -25.13
C HIS A 475 -4.19 5.81 -24.64
N GLN A 476 -3.16 5.94 -25.47
CA GLN A 476 -2.06 6.86 -25.23
C GLN A 476 -2.50 8.28 -25.59
N THR A 477 -2.53 9.16 -24.58
CA THR A 477 -3.03 10.53 -24.72
C THR A 477 -1.93 11.58 -24.77
N ALA A 478 -0.76 11.28 -24.22
CA ALA A 478 0.41 12.16 -24.28
C ALA A 478 1.72 11.39 -24.11
N GLU A 479 2.79 11.99 -24.63
CA GLU A 479 4.17 11.68 -24.33
C GLU A 479 4.86 13.02 -23.97
N LEU A 480 5.37 13.14 -22.76
CA LEU A 480 5.89 14.36 -22.19
C LEU A 480 7.37 14.15 -21.80
N SER A 481 8.23 15.10 -22.17
CA SER A 481 9.57 15.17 -21.60
C SER A 481 9.55 15.49 -20.12
N ARG A 482 10.65 15.29 -19.41
CA ARG A 482 10.75 15.61 -17.98
C ARG A 482 10.35 17.06 -17.66
N GLU A 483 10.72 17.99 -18.55
CA GLU A 483 10.43 19.43 -18.36
C GLU A 483 8.96 19.77 -18.62
N GLU A 484 8.31 19.06 -19.55
CA GLU A 484 6.88 19.24 -19.89
C GLU A 484 5.94 18.50 -18.92
N ALA A 485 6.44 17.48 -18.21
CA ALA A 485 5.67 16.65 -17.31
C ALA A 485 5.40 17.38 -15.98
N THR A 486 4.45 18.32 -16.01
CA THR A 486 3.91 18.94 -14.78
C THR A 486 2.70 18.16 -14.27
N PRO A 487 2.35 18.25 -12.97
CA PRO A 487 1.17 17.59 -12.42
C PRO A 487 -0.10 17.92 -13.23
N GLU A 488 -0.27 19.17 -13.64
CA GLU A 488 -1.43 19.64 -14.40
C GLU A 488 -1.44 19.08 -15.83
N ALA A 489 -0.27 18.98 -16.48
CA ALA A 489 -0.16 18.45 -17.85
C ALA A 489 -0.49 16.95 -17.87
N VAL A 490 0.08 16.19 -16.91
CA VAL A 490 -0.19 14.75 -16.80
C VAL A 490 -1.65 14.49 -16.44
N MET A 491 -2.22 15.21 -15.46
CA MET A 491 -3.63 15.03 -15.07
C MET A 491 -4.58 15.40 -16.20
N ARG A 492 -4.31 16.47 -16.96
CA ARG A 492 -5.11 16.85 -18.15
C ARG A 492 -5.09 15.72 -19.17
N ALA A 493 -3.95 15.13 -19.46
CA ALA A 493 -3.85 14.01 -20.40
C ALA A 493 -4.52 12.74 -19.85
N ALA A 494 -4.39 12.44 -18.55
CA ALA A 494 -4.99 11.28 -17.91
C ALA A 494 -6.53 11.34 -17.81
N THR A 495 -7.12 12.55 -17.90
CA THR A 495 -8.57 12.76 -17.90
C THR A 495 -9.13 13.07 -19.28
N ALA A 496 -8.30 13.06 -20.33
CA ALA A 496 -8.76 13.27 -21.70
C ALA A 496 -9.62 12.08 -22.15
N HIS A 497 -10.90 12.35 -22.51
CA HIS A 497 -11.78 11.34 -23.10
C HIS A 497 -11.47 11.16 -24.57
N HIS A 498 -11.31 9.93 -25.02
CA HIS A 498 -11.25 9.61 -26.44
C HIS A 498 -12.68 9.67 -27.01
N SER A 499 -13.04 10.79 -27.65
CA SER A 499 -14.28 10.87 -28.41
C SER A 499 -14.17 9.95 -29.63
N THR A 500 -14.70 8.74 -29.50
CA THR A 500 -14.93 7.87 -30.66
C THR A 500 -15.96 8.56 -31.56
N THR A 501 -15.51 9.30 -32.56
CA THR A 501 -16.38 9.78 -33.63
C THR A 501 -16.85 8.55 -34.41
N LEU A 502 -17.99 7.99 -34.01
CA LEU A 502 -18.76 7.09 -34.88
C LEU A 502 -19.15 7.89 -36.11
N ASN A 503 -18.34 7.80 -37.16
CA ASN A 503 -18.77 8.14 -38.50
C ASN A 503 -19.86 7.15 -38.90
N VAL A 504 -21.10 7.48 -38.54
CA VAL A 504 -22.26 6.90 -39.22
C VAL A 504 -22.26 7.53 -40.63
N SER A 505 -21.61 6.86 -41.58
CA SER A 505 -21.83 7.14 -43.01
C SER A 505 -23.27 6.79 -43.28
N GLU A 506 -24.09 7.84 -43.52
CA GLU A 506 -25.37 7.72 -44.17
C GLU A 506 -25.18 7.01 -45.51
N ALA A 507 -25.68 5.79 -45.57
CA ALA A 507 -25.93 5.11 -46.85
C ALA A 507 -27.33 5.48 -47.27
N SER A 508 -27.40 6.33 -48.30
CA SER A 508 -28.58 6.60 -49.06
C SER A 508 -28.95 5.40 -49.92
#